data_26046439203427ff0602db6078d60dc7
#
_entry.id   26046439203427ff0602db6078d60dc7
#
_cell.length_a   1.000
_cell.length_b   1.000
_cell.length_c   1.000
_cell.angle_alpha   90.00
_cell.angle_beta   90.00
_cell.angle_gamma   90.00
#
_symmetry.space_group_name_H-M   'P 1'
#
loop_
_entity.id
_entity.type
_entity.pdbx_description
1 polymer ?
#
loop_
_entity_poly.entity_id
_entity_poly.type
_entity_poly.pdbx_seq_one_letter_code
_entity_poly.pdbx_strand_id
1 'polypeptide(L)'
;NDLDGIKILMDPVVYKLIENYGDWKSNKQKEIERKKLSELPTIGKFTVLDFCFRNSNPAVFGVNVDGGVLKKNLKFINKSDEKVGSIKEIQYDKNNVQEATKGQEVAISMPGVNFERQIEVGESMYTNLGESQFRKFKENKELLTSEEKSVLQEIAQIKRRDNVTWGV
;
A
#
# COMPACT_ATOMS: atom_id res chain seq x y z
N ASN A 1 -12.71 32.86 3.59
CA ASN A 1 -12.83 32.90 5.05
C ASN A 1 -13.49 31.61 5.50
N ASP A 2 -12.69 30.70 6.06
CA ASP A 2 -13.20 29.49 6.70
C ASP A 2 -13.61 29.85 8.13
N LEU A 3 -14.89 29.89 8.37
CA LEU A 3 -15.48 29.93 9.70
C LEU A 3 -15.70 28.47 10.14
N ASP A 4 -14.84 27.93 10.98
CA ASP A 4 -14.95 26.62 11.67
C ASP A 4 -15.67 25.50 10.87
N GLY A 5 -15.12 25.15 9.71
CA GLY A 5 -15.64 24.04 8.88
C GLY A 5 -16.81 24.43 7.94
N ILE A 6 -17.20 25.70 7.90
CA ILE A 6 -18.24 26.19 6.98
C ILE A 6 -17.57 26.86 5.79
N LYS A 7 -17.79 26.34 4.59
CA LYS A 7 -17.35 26.98 3.35
C LYS A 7 -18.49 27.82 2.75
N ILE A 8 -18.24 29.10 2.57
CA ILE A 8 -19.17 30.04 1.92
C ILE A 8 -18.80 30.10 0.45
N LEU A 9 -19.74 29.74 -0.43
CA LEU A 9 -19.61 29.88 -1.88
C LEU A 9 -20.43 31.12 -2.29
N MET A 10 -19.78 32.04 -2.97
CA MET A 10 -20.44 33.25 -3.51
C MET A 10 -20.10 33.36 -4.99
N ASP A 11 -21.11 33.56 -5.81
CA ASP A 11 -20.97 33.90 -7.23
C ASP A 11 -22.15 34.77 -7.62
N PRO A 12 -21.94 35.83 -8.41
CA PRO A 12 -23.02 36.72 -8.90
C PRO A 12 -23.96 36.02 -9.88
N VAL A 13 -23.56 34.87 -10.44
CA VAL A 13 -24.34 34.09 -11.40
C VAL A 13 -24.83 32.79 -10.75
N VAL A 14 -26.14 32.64 -10.60
CA VAL A 14 -26.80 31.51 -9.94
C VAL A 14 -26.36 30.16 -10.52
N TYR A 15 -26.23 30.02 -11.82
CA TYR A 15 -25.80 28.78 -12.48
C TYR A 15 -24.37 28.38 -12.06
N LYS A 16 -23.46 29.35 -11.99
CA LYS A 16 -22.08 29.13 -11.54
C LYS A 16 -22.02 28.74 -10.07
N LEU A 17 -22.90 29.27 -9.26
CA LEU A 17 -22.99 28.91 -7.85
C LEU A 17 -23.39 27.43 -7.69
N ILE A 18 -24.31 26.93 -8.51
CA ILE A 18 -24.72 25.53 -8.53
C ILE A 18 -23.59 24.61 -8.99
N GLU A 19 -22.87 25.00 -10.06
CA GLU A 19 -21.69 24.27 -10.55
C GLU A 19 -20.58 24.22 -9.47
N ASN A 20 -20.24 25.38 -8.92
CA ASN A 20 -19.22 25.49 -7.85
C ASN A 20 -19.58 24.64 -6.62
N TYR A 21 -20.85 24.56 -6.25
CA TYR A 21 -21.31 23.69 -5.17
C TYR A 21 -21.18 22.22 -5.54
N GLY A 22 -21.55 21.84 -6.76
CA GLY A 22 -21.41 20.48 -7.27
C GLY A 22 -19.95 20.01 -7.24
N ASP A 23 -19.04 20.83 -7.73
CA ASP A 23 -17.59 20.58 -7.74
C ASP A 23 -17.02 20.49 -6.32
N TRP A 24 -17.39 21.42 -5.45
CA TRP A 24 -16.97 21.38 -4.06
C TRP A 24 -17.46 20.13 -3.34
N LYS A 25 -18.72 19.75 -3.52
CA LYS A 25 -19.31 18.54 -2.91
C LYS A 25 -18.56 17.29 -3.39
N SER A 26 -18.31 17.18 -4.70
CA SER A 26 -17.56 16.05 -5.29
C SER A 26 -16.14 15.97 -4.75
N ASN A 27 -15.44 17.11 -4.69
CA ASN A 27 -14.07 17.18 -4.17
C ASN A 27 -14.02 16.85 -2.67
N LYS A 28 -14.98 17.33 -1.90
CA LYS A 28 -15.08 17.02 -0.46
C LYS A 28 -15.36 15.56 -0.20
N GLN A 29 -16.22 14.94 -1.01
CA GLN A 29 -16.48 13.51 -0.95
C GLN A 29 -15.19 12.70 -1.21
N LYS A 30 -14.47 13.03 -2.27
CA LYS A 30 -13.18 12.40 -2.60
C LYS A 30 -12.12 12.58 -1.50
N GLU A 31 -12.10 13.75 -0.85
CA GLU A 31 -11.19 14.01 0.28
C GLU A 31 -11.51 13.10 1.48
N ILE A 32 -12.79 12.96 1.83
CA ILE A 32 -13.24 12.07 2.91
C ILE A 32 -12.88 10.61 2.61
N GLU A 33 -13.10 10.17 1.38
CA GLU A 33 -12.77 8.82 0.93
C GLU A 33 -11.27 8.57 0.97
N ARG A 34 -10.45 9.53 0.50
CA ARG A 34 -8.98 9.45 0.60
C ARG A 34 -8.50 9.38 2.06
N LYS A 35 -9.11 10.15 2.97
CA LYS A 35 -8.80 10.07 4.40
C LYS A 35 -9.10 8.68 4.96
N LYS A 36 -10.24 8.09 4.61
CA LYS A 36 -10.59 6.71 5.00
C LYS A 36 -9.57 5.68 4.51
N LEU A 37 -9.04 5.85 3.28
CA LEU A 37 -8.00 4.97 2.75
C LEU A 37 -6.64 5.21 3.40
N SER A 38 -6.32 6.43 3.79
CA SER A 38 -5.04 6.76 4.45
C SER A 38 -4.85 6.06 5.80
N GLU A 39 -5.94 5.64 6.44
CA GLU A 39 -5.92 4.85 7.67
C GLU A 39 -5.61 3.36 7.43
N LEU A 40 -5.69 2.92 6.17
CA LEU A 40 -5.38 1.54 5.78
C LEU A 40 -3.89 1.37 5.50
N PRO A 41 -3.34 0.16 5.69
CA PRO A 41 -1.97 -0.11 5.27
C PRO A 41 -1.85 0.07 3.75
N THR A 42 -0.71 0.56 3.28
CA THR A 42 -0.48 0.69 1.85
C THR A 42 -0.42 -0.69 1.18
N ILE A 43 -0.91 -0.76 -0.05
CA ILE A 43 -0.77 -1.94 -0.89
C ILE A 43 0.61 -1.90 -1.55
N GLY A 44 1.38 -2.96 -1.44
CA GLY A 44 2.70 -3.05 -2.04
C GLY A 44 3.09 -4.49 -2.37
N LYS A 45 3.89 -4.60 -3.42
CA LYS A 45 4.51 -5.84 -3.87
C LYS A 45 5.97 -5.56 -4.19
N PHE A 46 6.85 -6.47 -3.81
CA PHE A 46 8.25 -6.43 -4.19
C PHE A 46 8.78 -7.80 -4.54
N THR A 47 9.83 -7.83 -5.33
CA THR A 47 10.61 -9.03 -5.64
C THR A 47 11.97 -8.94 -4.97
N VAL A 48 12.40 -10.03 -4.36
CA VAL A 48 13.70 -10.15 -3.67
C VAL A 48 14.83 -10.20 -4.70
N LEU A 49 15.83 -9.35 -4.54
CA LEU A 49 17.02 -9.31 -5.36
C LEU A 49 18.14 -10.18 -4.76
N ASP A 50 19.12 -10.54 -5.58
CA ASP A 50 20.29 -11.32 -5.17
C ASP A 50 21.34 -10.44 -4.45
N PHE A 51 20.90 -9.61 -3.51
CA PHE A 51 21.75 -8.75 -2.69
C PHE A 51 21.37 -8.86 -1.22
N CYS A 52 22.09 -9.68 -0.48
CA CYS A 52 21.95 -9.79 0.96
C CYS A 52 23.11 -9.08 1.67
N PHE A 53 22.80 -8.03 2.40
CA PHE A 53 23.79 -7.29 3.21
C PHE A 53 23.97 -7.89 4.59
N ARG A 54 22.93 -8.49 5.15
CA ARG A 54 22.92 -9.15 6.45
C ARG A 54 21.87 -10.24 6.47
N ASN A 55 22.26 -11.44 6.84
CA ASN A 55 21.40 -12.63 6.80
C ASN A 55 20.33 -12.65 7.91
N SER A 56 20.63 -12.12 9.10
CA SER A 56 19.71 -12.15 10.26
C SER A 56 20.00 -11.02 11.25
N ASN A 57 19.05 -10.77 12.17
CA ASN A 57 19.12 -9.89 13.34
C ASN A 57 19.50 -8.42 13.09
N PRO A 58 18.75 -7.66 12.33
CA PRO A 58 17.71 -8.00 11.36
C PRO A 58 18.30 -8.46 10.03
N ALA A 59 17.55 -9.23 9.24
CA ALA A 59 17.92 -9.46 7.85
C ALA A 59 17.85 -8.14 7.06
N VAL A 60 18.88 -7.87 6.25
CA VAL A 60 18.94 -6.68 5.37
C VAL A 60 19.29 -7.13 3.97
N PHE A 61 18.38 -6.89 3.03
CA PHE A 61 18.52 -7.36 1.66
C PHE A 61 17.88 -6.41 0.65
N GLY A 62 18.32 -6.54 -0.61
CA GLY A 62 17.81 -5.74 -1.71
C GLY A 62 16.48 -6.26 -2.23
N VAL A 63 15.59 -5.35 -2.59
CA VAL A 63 14.31 -5.66 -3.23
C VAL A 63 14.01 -4.66 -4.34
N ASN A 64 13.30 -5.12 -5.37
CA ASN A 64 12.69 -4.26 -6.39
C ASN A 64 11.21 -4.08 -6.09
N VAL A 65 10.72 -2.85 -6.08
CA VAL A 65 9.30 -2.56 -5.88
C VAL A 65 8.55 -2.75 -7.19
N ASP A 66 7.73 -3.80 -7.28
CA ASP A 66 7.00 -4.15 -8.51
C ASP A 66 5.66 -3.41 -8.64
N GLY A 67 5.05 -3.05 -7.52
CA GLY A 67 3.78 -2.34 -7.53
C GLY A 67 3.36 -1.77 -6.19
N GLY A 68 2.58 -0.70 -6.23
CA GLY A 68 2.12 0.03 -5.07
C GLY A 68 3.24 0.75 -4.33
N VAL A 69 3.12 0.83 -3.00
CA VAL A 69 4.05 1.58 -2.14
C VAL A 69 4.45 0.73 -0.94
N LEU A 70 5.76 0.61 -0.73
CA LEU A 70 6.31 0.01 0.49
C LEU A 70 6.47 1.09 1.56
N LYS A 71 6.01 0.80 2.77
CA LYS A 71 6.20 1.66 3.96
C LYS A 71 6.77 0.86 5.12
N LYS A 72 7.33 1.59 6.07
CA LYS A 72 7.77 0.99 7.34
C LYS A 72 6.59 0.38 8.09
N ASN A 73 6.86 -0.67 8.86
CA ASN A 73 5.89 -1.44 9.65
C ASN A 73 4.85 -2.23 8.85
N LEU A 74 4.93 -2.27 7.51
CA LEU A 74 4.10 -3.16 6.71
C LEU A 74 4.50 -4.61 6.92
N LYS A 75 3.50 -5.47 7.07
CA LYS A 75 3.67 -6.92 7.16
C LYS A 75 3.52 -7.54 5.78
N PHE A 76 4.28 -8.58 5.51
CA PHE A 76 4.31 -9.24 4.20
C PHE A 76 4.04 -10.74 4.30
N ILE A 77 3.47 -11.26 3.22
CA ILE A 77 3.27 -12.68 2.95
C ILE A 77 3.97 -13.06 1.64
N ASN A 78 4.31 -14.34 1.52
CA ASN A 78 4.77 -14.91 0.27
C ASN A 78 3.59 -15.42 -0.59
N LYS A 79 3.90 -16.03 -1.75
CA LYS A 79 2.89 -16.64 -2.63
C LYS A 79 2.12 -17.81 -2.02
N SER A 80 2.62 -18.39 -0.94
CA SER A 80 1.98 -19.50 -0.20
C SER A 80 1.15 -19.03 0.99
N ASP A 81 0.85 -17.71 1.11
CA ASP A 81 0.18 -17.06 2.24
C ASP A 81 0.91 -17.20 3.59
N GLU A 82 2.18 -17.57 3.57
CA GLU A 82 2.99 -17.63 4.77
C GLU A 82 3.45 -16.23 5.20
N LYS A 83 3.35 -15.95 6.47
CA LYS A 83 3.81 -14.69 7.05
C LYS A 83 5.34 -14.66 7.08
N VAL A 84 5.94 -13.74 6.33
CA VAL A 84 7.39 -13.60 6.27
C VAL A 84 7.91 -12.68 7.38
N GLY A 85 7.37 -11.48 7.51
CA GLY A 85 7.81 -10.51 8.50
C GLY A 85 7.27 -9.10 8.25
N SER A 86 7.89 -8.11 8.89
CA SER A 86 7.57 -6.70 8.69
C SER A 86 8.81 -5.88 8.37
N ILE A 87 8.66 -4.89 7.49
CA ILE A 87 9.74 -3.94 7.18
C ILE A 87 9.93 -3.00 8.36
N LYS A 88 11.14 -2.91 8.90
CA LYS A 88 11.51 -1.94 9.93
C LYS A 88 12.08 -0.66 9.32
N GLU A 89 12.99 -0.79 8.38
CA GLU A 89 13.66 0.33 7.71
C GLU A 89 13.74 0.09 6.21
N ILE A 90 13.72 1.19 5.46
CA ILE A 90 13.90 1.19 4.01
C ILE A 90 15.05 2.16 3.71
N GLN A 91 16.01 1.74 2.89
CA GLN A 91 17.13 2.56 2.42
C GLN A 91 17.14 2.62 0.90
N TYR A 92 17.19 3.83 0.38
CA TYR A 92 17.37 4.12 -1.02
C TYR A 92 18.60 5.01 -1.19
N ASP A 93 19.54 4.59 -2.03
CA ASP A 93 20.81 5.29 -2.26
C ASP A 93 21.52 5.69 -0.94
N LYS A 94 21.68 4.72 -0.02
CA LYS A 94 22.29 4.86 1.33
C LYS A 94 21.54 5.79 2.29
N ASN A 95 20.41 6.35 1.90
CA ASN A 95 19.56 7.21 2.74
C ASN A 95 18.36 6.47 3.27
N ASN A 96 18.02 6.69 4.53
CA ASN A 96 16.79 6.16 5.10
C ASN A 96 15.58 6.93 4.55
N VAL A 97 14.66 6.19 3.93
CA VAL A 97 13.41 6.74 3.41
C VAL A 97 12.21 6.18 4.17
N GLN A 98 11.09 6.91 4.14
CA GLN A 98 9.87 6.48 4.80
C GLN A 98 9.06 5.51 3.94
N GLU A 99 9.17 5.66 2.63
CA GLU A 99 8.45 4.87 1.65
C GLU A 99 9.29 4.66 0.39
N ALA A 100 8.97 3.59 -0.36
CA ALA A 100 9.51 3.31 -1.68
C ALA A 100 8.39 2.99 -2.65
N THR A 101 8.51 3.51 -3.87
CA THR A 101 7.50 3.40 -4.93
C THR A 101 7.95 2.46 -6.04
N LYS A 102 7.01 2.07 -6.89
CA LYS A 102 7.25 1.18 -8.03
C LYS A 102 8.48 1.57 -8.85
N GLY A 103 9.28 0.57 -9.21
CA GLY A 103 10.49 0.71 -10.01
C GLY A 103 11.74 1.11 -9.22
N GLN A 104 11.62 1.33 -7.92
CA GLN A 104 12.79 1.58 -7.08
C GLN A 104 13.39 0.28 -6.57
N GLU A 105 14.71 0.17 -6.66
CA GLU A 105 15.48 -0.85 -5.96
C GLU A 105 15.95 -0.28 -4.62
N VAL A 106 15.54 -0.94 -3.55
CA VAL A 106 15.79 -0.46 -2.19
C VAL A 106 16.32 -1.60 -1.30
N ALA A 107 17.09 -1.26 -0.29
CA ALA A 107 17.41 -2.19 0.78
C ALA A 107 16.36 -2.10 1.88
N ILE A 108 15.85 -3.24 2.31
CA ILE A 108 14.90 -3.33 3.43
C ILE A 108 15.49 -4.10 4.60
N SER A 109 15.09 -3.71 5.79
CA SER A 109 15.45 -4.37 7.05
C SER A 109 14.22 -5.07 7.62
N MET A 110 14.31 -6.39 7.86
CA MET A 110 13.22 -7.21 8.41
C MET A 110 13.69 -7.93 9.68
N PRO A 111 13.26 -7.48 10.87
CA PRO A 111 13.57 -8.16 12.13
C PRO A 111 12.89 -9.53 12.23
N GLY A 112 13.59 -10.48 12.86
CA GLY A 112 13.05 -11.82 13.08
C GLY A 112 13.04 -12.72 11.84
N VAL A 113 13.60 -12.25 10.73
CA VAL A 113 13.73 -13.01 9.48
C VAL A 113 15.16 -13.51 9.34
N ASN A 114 15.31 -14.72 8.81
CA ASN A 114 16.59 -15.27 8.36
C ASN A 114 16.52 -15.42 6.83
N PHE A 115 17.36 -14.66 6.11
CA PHE A 115 17.33 -14.57 4.66
C PHE A 115 17.53 -15.94 4.00
N GLU A 116 18.61 -16.66 4.34
CA GLU A 116 18.94 -17.95 3.72
C GLU A 116 17.90 -19.05 3.95
N ARG A 117 17.13 -18.96 5.05
CA ARG A 117 16.20 -20.02 5.45
C ARG A 117 14.76 -19.74 5.05
N GLN A 118 14.38 -18.47 4.91
CA GLN A 118 12.98 -18.06 4.83
C GLN A 118 12.66 -17.25 3.58
N ILE A 119 13.67 -16.86 2.81
CA ILE A 119 13.50 -15.99 1.65
C ILE A 119 14.25 -16.59 0.46
N GLU A 120 13.58 -16.68 -0.66
CA GLU A 120 14.19 -17.10 -1.93
C GLU A 120 14.43 -15.88 -2.83
N VAL A 121 15.61 -15.84 -3.47
CA VAL A 121 15.94 -14.82 -4.46
C VAL A 121 14.98 -14.95 -5.65
N GLY A 122 14.41 -13.81 -6.09
CA GLY A 122 13.39 -13.77 -7.13
C GLY A 122 11.98 -14.04 -6.63
N GLU A 123 11.79 -14.34 -5.34
CA GLU A 123 10.46 -14.50 -4.76
C GLU A 123 9.73 -13.15 -4.66
N SER A 124 8.42 -13.17 -4.97
CA SER A 124 7.57 -11.99 -4.81
C SER A 124 6.85 -12.02 -3.47
N MET A 125 6.89 -10.90 -2.76
CA MET A 125 6.25 -10.68 -1.47
C MET A 125 5.12 -9.65 -1.61
N TYR A 126 4.06 -9.85 -0.85
CA TYR A 126 2.83 -9.05 -0.90
C TYR A 126 2.47 -8.50 0.47
N THR A 127 1.91 -7.30 0.52
CA THR A 127 1.37 -6.76 1.77
C THR A 127 0.32 -7.71 2.35
N ASN A 128 0.50 -8.08 3.61
CA ASN A 128 -0.46 -8.91 4.33
C ASN A 128 -1.68 -8.07 4.74
N LEU A 129 -2.76 -8.20 3.98
CA LEU A 129 -4.02 -7.51 4.26
C LEU A 129 -4.97 -8.43 5.03
N GLY A 130 -5.65 -7.84 6.03
CA GLY A 130 -6.82 -8.48 6.63
C GLY A 130 -8.05 -8.37 5.73
N GLU A 131 -9.01 -9.28 5.88
CA GLU A 131 -10.22 -9.32 5.05
C GLU A 131 -11.02 -8.02 5.11
N SER A 132 -11.17 -7.42 6.30
CA SER A 132 -11.85 -6.13 6.48
C SER A 132 -11.16 -4.98 5.74
N GLN A 133 -9.82 -4.99 5.71
CA GLN A 133 -9.04 -4.01 4.96
C GLN A 133 -9.21 -4.19 3.46
N PHE A 134 -9.19 -5.43 3.00
CA PHE A 134 -9.42 -5.77 1.59
C PHE A 134 -10.81 -5.30 1.13
N ARG A 135 -11.88 -5.53 1.92
CA ARG A 135 -13.24 -5.06 1.59
C ARG A 135 -13.29 -3.55 1.47
N LYS A 136 -12.66 -2.81 2.39
CA LYS A 136 -12.56 -1.34 2.29
C LYS A 136 -11.85 -0.87 1.03
N PHE A 137 -10.77 -1.53 0.61
CA PHE A 137 -10.12 -1.24 -0.67
C PHE A 137 -11.02 -1.57 -1.87
N LYS A 138 -11.77 -2.68 -1.80
CA LYS A 138 -12.71 -3.09 -2.84
C LYS A 138 -13.86 -2.07 -3.02
N GLU A 139 -14.38 -1.52 -1.93
CA GLU A 139 -15.41 -0.48 -1.93
C GLU A 139 -14.91 0.84 -2.54
N ASN A 140 -13.63 1.15 -2.36
CA ASN A 140 -13.01 2.40 -2.80
C ASN A 140 -12.02 2.19 -3.98
N LYS A 141 -12.30 1.25 -4.86
CA LYS A 141 -11.42 0.90 -5.99
C LYS A 141 -11.07 2.07 -6.91
N GLU A 142 -11.95 3.06 -7.02
CA GLU A 142 -11.75 4.21 -7.89
C GLU A 142 -10.58 5.10 -7.44
N LEU A 143 -10.22 5.02 -6.15
CA LEU A 143 -9.13 5.79 -5.57
C LEU A 143 -7.77 5.08 -5.68
N LEU A 144 -7.76 3.82 -6.10
CA LEU A 144 -6.54 3.01 -6.25
C LEU A 144 -5.95 3.19 -7.66
N THR A 145 -4.64 3.18 -7.72
CA THR A 145 -3.91 3.13 -8.99
C THR A 145 -4.11 1.78 -9.70
N SER A 146 -3.78 1.71 -10.97
CA SER A 146 -3.84 0.45 -11.73
C SER A 146 -2.94 -0.63 -11.13
N GLU A 147 -1.76 -0.24 -10.66
CA GLU A 147 -0.81 -1.13 -10.00
C GLU A 147 -1.35 -1.67 -8.67
N GLU A 148 -1.90 -0.79 -7.83
CA GLU A 148 -2.50 -1.21 -6.56
C GLU A 148 -3.68 -2.16 -6.76
N LYS A 149 -4.50 -1.93 -7.79
CA LYS A 149 -5.58 -2.85 -8.19
C LYS A 149 -5.05 -4.22 -8.58
N SER A 150 -3.96 -4.26 -9.37
CA SER A 150 -3.32 -5.52 -9.77
C SER A 150 -2.78 -6.28 -8.56
N VAL A 151 -2.02 -5.61 -7.69
CA VAL A 151 -1.49 -6.22 -6.46
C VAL A 151 -2.61 -6.70 -5.54
N LEU A 152 -3.70 -5.93 -5.41
CA LEU A 152 -4.86 -6.31 -4.60
C LEU A 152 -5.54 -7.58 -5.14
N GLN A 153 -5.62 -7.74 -6.46
CA GLN A 153 -6.14 -8.95 -7.09
C GLN A 153 -5.23 -10.17 -6.83
N GLU A 154 -3.91 -9.99 -6.93
CA GLU A 154 -2.95 -11.06 -6.63
C GLU A 154 -3.06 -11.50 -5.15
N ILE A 155 -3.16 -10.56 -4.21
CA ILE A 155 -3.39 -10.85 -2.79
C ILE A 155 -4.69 -11.65 -2.59
N ALA A 156 -5.77 -11.26 -3.28
CA ALA A 156 -7.04 -11.99 -3.21
C ALA A 156 -6.90 -13.42 -3.73
N GLN A 157 -6.16 -13.64 -4.82
CA GLN A 157 -5.90 -14.98 -5.35
C GLN A 157 -5.10 -15.85 -4.37
N ILE A 158 -4.08 -15.28 -3.72
CA ILE A 158 -3.28 -15.97 -2.71
C ILE A 158 -4.18 -16.40 -1.54
N LYS A 159 -4.93 -15.46 -0.97
CA LYS A 159 -5.80 -15.72 0.19
C LYS A 159 -6.95 -16.69 -0.09
N ARG A 160 -7.46 -16.71 -1.32
CA ARG A 160 -8.57 -17.58 -1.73
C ARG A 160 -8.17 -19.02 -2.02
N ARG A 161 -6.89 -19.36 -2.06
CA ARG A 161 -6.45 -20.74 -2.16
C ARG A 161 -6.91 -21.57 -0.95
N ASP A 162 -6.79 -20.97 0.26
CA ASP A 162 -7.17 -21.64 1.50
C ASP A 162 -8.60 -21.29 1.94
N ASN A 163 -9.10 -20.10 1.58
CA ASN A 163 -10.46 -19.66 1.91
C ASN A 163 -11.14 -19.03 0.69
N VAL A 164 -11.92 -19.82 -0.03
CA VAL A 164 -12.60 -19.43 -1.30
C VAL A 164 -13.50 -18.20 -1.12
N THR A 165 -14.08 -17.99 0.04
CA THR A 165 -14.99 -16.88 0.34
C THR A 165 -14.27 -15.63 0.84
N TRP A 166 -12.94 -15.64 0.93
CA TRP A 166 -12.19 -14.50 1.45
C TRP A 166 -12.38 -13.24 0.62
N GLY A 167 -12.81 -12.16 1.28
CA GLY A 167 -13.01 -10.84 0.67
C GLY A 167 -14.17 -10.75 -0.34
N VAL A 168 -15.11 -11.68 -0.27
CA VAL A 168 -16.35 -11.66 -1.10
C VAL A 168 -17.32 -10.61 -0.56
#